data_20774809592a465632305588b773cecb
#
_entry.id   20774809592a465632305588b773cecb
#
_cell.length_a   1.000
_cell.length_b   1.000
_cell.length_c   1.000
_cell.angle_alpha   90.00
_cell.angle_beta   90.00
_cell.angle_gamma   90.00
#
_symmetry.space_group_name_H-M   'P 1'
#
loop_
_entity.id
_entity.type
_entity.pdbx_description
1 polymer ?
#
loop_
_entity_poly.entity_id
_entity_poly.type
_entity_poly.pdbx_seq_one_letter_code
_entity_poly.pdbx_strand_id
1 'polypeptide(L)'
;MNETTEMSNLTAVLESPPAPSMWRAWLEEHGPKLLLFARQQTRSREDAEDVFQDAIVKLVGKIHSREFIGGPEAWQPYLYTTIRRLAIDLSRRDDRRKRREDNVGTETGEAQQEAFHPWFESDSSDDETRDQLEEKLKQLPAKFSEVIIMKIWGERTFAEIGEILGISQNTAASRYRYGLEALQKSLGGARRRGDLSI
;
A
#
# COMPACT_ATOMS: atom_id res chain seq x y z
N MET A 1 40.60 7.62 -20.57
CA MET A 1 40.22 6.21 -20.88
C MET A 1 39.43 5.56 -19.74
N ASN A 2 38.61 6.30 -18.98
CA ASN A 2 37.86 5.77 -17.80
C ASN A 2 36.33 5.81 -17.93
N GLU A 3 35.77 6.61 -18.85
CA GLU A 3 34.29 6.73 -18.96
C GLU A 3 33.61 5.49 -19.56
N THR A 4 34.28 4.76 -20.45
CA THR A 4 33.70 3.57 -21.10
C THR A 4 33.59 2.37 -20.14
N THR A 5 34.43 2.32 -19.09
CA THR A 5 34.44 1.23 -18.10
C THR A 5 33.33 1.45 -17.06
N GLU A 6 33.04 2.69 -16.68
CA GLU A 6 31.95 3.01 -15.73
C GLU A 6 30.56 2.78 -16.35
N MET A 7 30.35 3.18 -17.61
CA MET A 7 29.08 2.91 -18.31
C MET A 7 28.84 1.41 -18.50
N SER A 8 29.90 0.62 -18.76
CA SER A 8 29.79 -0.84 -18.88
C SER A 8 29.42 -1.51 -17.57
N ASN A 9 29.93 -1.00 -16.43
CA ASN A 9 29.56 -1.50 -15.10
C ASN A 9 28.15 -1.11 -14.68
N LEU A 10 27.66 0.08 -15.02
CA LEU A 10 26.27 0.46 -14.76
C LEU A 10 25.29 -0.40 -15.56
N THR A 11 25.61 -0.73 -16.79
CA THR A 11 24.76 -1.59 -17.64
C THR A 11 24.75 -3.03 -17.13
N ALA A 12 25.87 -3.54 -16.63
CA ALA A 12 25.97 -4.91 -16.09
C ALA A 12 25.20 -5.08 -14.76
N VAL A 13 25.06 -4.01 -13.97
CA VAL A 13 24.24 -4.04 -12.72
C VAL A 13 22.74 -4.13 -13.04
N LEU A 14 22.31 -3.69 -14.22
CA LEU A 14 20.92 -3.77 -14.67
C LEU A 14 20.57 -5.13 -15.34
N GLU A 15 21.55 -5.95 -15.65
CA GLU A 15 21.35 -7.23 -16.36
C GLU A 15 21.20 -8.46 -15.48
N SER A 16 21.51 -8.37 -14.20
CA SER A 16 21.42 -9.49 -13.25
C SER A 16 20.25 -9.28 -12.27
N PRO A 17 19.49 -10.33 -11.92
CA PRO A 17 18.51 -10.23 -10.86
C PRO A 17 19.19 -9.74 -9.56
N PRO A 18 18.51 -8.89 -8.77
CA PRO A 18 19.10 -8.33 -7.57
C PRO A 18 19.57 -9.40 -6.60
N ALA A 19 20.72 -9.19 -5.98
CA ALA A 19 21.25 -10.13 -4.98
C ALA A 19 20.23 -10.35 -3.85
N PRO A 20 20.13 -11.58 -3.30
CA PRO A 20 19.17 -11.87 -2.22
C PRO A 20 19.29 -10.95 -1.01
N SER A 21 20.50 -10.47 -0.69
CA SER A 21 20.75 -9.51 0.40
C SER A 21 20.16 -8.14 0.11
N MET A 22 20.28 -7.64 -1.11
CA MET A 22 19.71 -6.36 -1.55
C MET A 22 18.18 -6.41 -1.53
N TRP A 23 17.61 -7.53 -1.98
CA TRP A 23 16.17 -7.75 -1.98
C TRP A 23 15.60 -7.78 -0.55
N ARG A 24 16.30 -8.46 0.37
CA ARG A 24 15.90 -8.50 1.78
C ARG A 24 15.94 -7.12 2.41
N ALA A 25 17.03 -6.39 2.31
CA ALA A 25 17.16 -5.04 2.84
C ALA A 25 16.09 -4.09 2.29
N TRP A 26 15.80 -4.20 0.99
CA TRP A 26 14.75 -3.40 0.36
C TRP A 26 13.35 -3.74 0.91
N LEU A 27 13.04 -5.03 1.11
CA LEU A 27 11.77 -5.45 1.69
C LEU A 27 11.64 -5.06 3.16
N GLU A 28 12.70 -5.13 3.95
CA GLU A 28 12.72 -4.66 5.34
C GLU A 28 12.38 -3.18 5.43
N GLU A 29 12.89 -2.37 4.52
CA GLU A 29 12.65 -0.92 4.50
C GLU A 29 11.27 -0.53 3.95
N HIS A 30 10.84 -1.16 2.86
CA HIS A 30 9.65 -0.74 2.11
C HIS A 30 8.43 -1.64 2.30
N GLY A 31 8.63 -2.88 2.70
CA GLY A 31 7.57 -3.87 2.85
C GLY A 31 6.44 -3.44 3.78
N PRO A 32 6.75 -2.95 4.99
CA PRO A 32 5.73 -2.46 5.92
C PRO A 32 4.86 -1.34 5.35
N LYS A 33 5.45 -0.39 4.62
CA LYS A 33 4.75 0.75 3.99
C LYS A 33 3.80 0.28 2.88
N LEU A 34 4.23 -0.71 2.09
CA LEU A 34 3.43 -1.33 1.03
C LEU A 34 2.30 -2.20 1.58
N LEU A 35 2.56 -2.92 2.68
CA LEU A 35 1.52 -3.72 3.34
C LEU A 35 0.47 -2.82 3.99
N LEU A 36 0.87 -1.71 4.63
CA LEU A 36 -0.07 -0.70 5.13
C LEU A 36 -0.97 -0.19 3.99
N PHE A 37 -0.38 0.07 2.81
CA PHE A 37 -1.16 0.48 1.64
C PHE A 37 -2.13 -0.62 1.19
N ALA A 38 -1.70 -1.89 1.14
CA ALA A 38 -2.56 -3.02 0.78
C ALA A 38 -3.76 -3.15 1.74
N ARG A 39 -3.54 -3.00 3.04
CA ARG A 39 -4.58 -3.04 4.07
C ARG A 39 -5.65 -1.96 3.89
N GLN A 40 -5.27 -0.79 3.41
CA GLN A 40 -6.23 0.28 3.11
C GLN A 40 -7.03 0.01 1.83
N GLN A 41 -6.59 -0.90 0.98
CA GLN A 41 -7.26 -1.26 -0.28
C GLN A 41 -8.14 -2.51 -0.15
N THR A 42 -8.01 -3.29 0.92
CA THR A 42 -8.68 -4.59 1.10
C THR A 42 -9.62 -4.57 2.31
N ARG A 43 -10.48 -5.58 2.40
CA ARG A 43 -11.49 -5.69 3.48
C ARG A 43 -10.96 -6.45 4.68
N SER A 44 -10.06 -7.42 4.48
CA SER A 44 -9.47 -8.23 5.53
C SER A 44 -7.94 -8.12 5.54
N ARG A 45 -7.33 -8.56 6.62
CA ARG A 45 -5.88 -8.67 6.75
C ARG A 45 -5.32 -9.73 5.80
N GLU A 46 -5.98 -10.88 5.71
CA GLU A 46 -5.61 -11.97 4.81
C GLU A 46 -5.56 -11.51 3.36
N ASP A 47 -6.62 -10.82 2.91
CA ASP A 47 -6.67 -10.23 1.58
C ASP A 47 -5.50 -9.26 1.34
N ALA A 48 -5.12 -8.47 2.34
CA ALA A 48 -4.02 -7.53 2.22
C ALA A 48 -2.68 -8.24 2.05
N GLU A 49 -2.46 -9.30 2.83
CA GLU A 49 -1.25 -10.12 2.78
C GLU A 49 -1.16 -10.85 1.43
N ASP A 50 -2.26 -11.44 0.96
CA ASP A 50 -2.32 -12.12 -0.33
C ASP A 50 -2.07 -11.15 -1.50
N VAL A 51 -2.71 -10.00 -1.49
CA VAL A 51 -2.51 -8.95 -2.51
C VAL A 51 -1.06 -8.45 -2.50
N PHE A 52 -0.48 -8.26 -1.32
CA PHE A 52 0.91 -7.84 -1.19
C PHE A 52 1.87 -8.92 -1.71
N GLN A 53 1.70 -10.18 -1.31
CA GLN A 53 2.52 -11.30 -1.78
C GLN A 53 2.41 -11.47 -3.30
N ASP A 54 1.20 -11.44 -3.85
CA ASP A 54 0.98 -11.52 -5.30
C ASP A 54 1.67 -10.38 -6.06
N ALA A 55 1.66 -9.18 -5.50
CA ALA A 55 2.34 -8.04 -6.11
C ALA A 55 3.87 -8.24 -6.14
N ILE A 56 4.45 -8.75 -5.05
CA ILE A 56 5.88 -9.10 -4.96
C ILE A 56 6.23 -10.19 -5.97
N VAL A 57 5.45 -11.28 -6.03
CA VAL A 57 5.67 -12.37 -6.99
C VAL A 57 5.64 -11.86 -8.43
N LYS A 58 4.71 -10.96 -8.76
CA LYS A 58 4.64 -10.34 -10.10
C LYS A 58 5.87 -9.48 -10.40
N LEU A 59 6.35 -8.70 -9.45
CA LEU A 59 7.57 -7.92 -9.63
C LEU A 59 8.79 -8.82 -9.84
N VAL A 60 8.98 -9.82 -8.97
CA VAL A 60 10.09 -10.78 -9.07
C VAL A 60 10.05 -11.53 -10.41
N GLY A 61 8.85 -11.98 -10.82
CA GLY A 61 8.68 -12.64 -12.12
C GLY A 61 9.12 -11.76 -13.29
N LYS A 62 8.72 -10.48 -13.29
CA LYS A 62 9.12 -9.52 -14.34
C LYS A 62 10.62 -9.22 -14.33
N ILE A 63 11.25 -9.13 -13.16
CA ILE A 63 12.70 -8.95 -13.05
C ILE A 63 13.42 -10.18 -13.64
N HIS A 64 12.98 -11.39 -13.31
CA HIS A 64 13.58 -12.62 -13.81
C HIS A 64 13.38 -12.81 -15.33
N SER A 65 12.22 -12.44 -15.86
CA SER A 65 11.95 -12.48 -17.31
C SER A 65 12.61 -11.34 -18.08
N ARG A 66 13.28 -10.41 -17.39
CA ARG A 66 13.88 -9.18 -17.97
C ARG A 66 12.85 -8.25 -18.65
N GLU A 67 11.59 -8.38 -18.25
CA GLU A 67 10.51 -7.49 -18.74
C GLU A 67 10.36 -6.22 -17.89
N PHE A 68 11.00 -6.17 -16.71
CA PHE A 68 10.97 -5.02 -15.85
C PHE A 68 12.02 -3.99 -16.27
N ILE A 69 11.56 -2.78 -16.56
CA ILE A 69 12.43 -1.66 -16.94
C ILE A 69 12.58 -0.76 -15.72
N GLY A 70 13.80 -0.56 -15.26
CA GLY A 70 14.18 0.29 -14.13
C GLY A 70 14.84 -0.50 -13.01
N GLY A 71 15.53 0.23 -12.14
CA GLY A 71 16.21 -0.30 -10.96
C GLY A 71 15.30 -0.38 -9.73
N PRO A 72 15.90 -0.56 -8.53
CA PRO A 72 15.19 -0.65 -7.25
C PRO A 72 14.28 0.55 -6.95
N GLU A 73 14.62 1.73 -7.47
CA GLU A 73 13.83 2.96 -7.35
C GLU A 73 12.46 2.87 -8.04
N ALA A 74 12.35 2.03 -9.08
CA ALA A 74 11.09 1.81 -9.81
C ALA A 74 10.20 0.72 -9.18
N TRP A 75 10.72 -0.08 -8.25
CA TRP A 75 9.95 -1.19 -7.65
C TRP A 75 8.78 -0.70 -6.82
N GLN A 76 8.98 0.32 -6.02
CA GLN A 76 7.95 0.83 -5.12
C GLN A 76 6.76 1.45 -5.90
N PRO A 77 6.94 2.33 -6.89
CA PRO A 77 5.84 2.81 -7.74
C PRO A 77 5.09 1.68 -8.45
N TYR A 78 5.82 0.70 -8.98
CA TYR A 78 5.23 -0.47 -9.61
C TYR A 78 4.37 -1.26 -8.63
N LEU A 79 4.86 -1.50 -7.40
CA LEU A 79 4.13 -2.24 -6.38
C LEU A 79 2.88 -1.50 -5.91
N TYR A 80 2.92 -0.19 -5.69
CA TYR A 80 1.71 0.58 -5.38
C TYR A 80 0.63 0.42 -6.46
N THR A 81 1.03 0.53 -7.73
CA THR A 81 0.11 0.34 -8.86
C THR A 81 -0.43 -1.08 -8.91
N THR A 82 0.43 -2.09 -8.69
CA THR A 82 0.06 -3.51 -8.75
C THR A 82 -0.87 -3.90 -7.60
N ILE A 83 -0.54 -3.52 -6.36
CA ILE A 83 -1.37 -3.75 -5.18
C ILE A 83 -2.77 -3.15 -5.39
N ARG A 84 -2.85 -1.90 -5.84
CA ARG A 84 -4.12 -1.24 -6.10
C ARG A 84 -4.97 -1.99 -7.14
N ARG A 85 -4.36 -2.44 -8.24
CA ARG A 85 -5.06 -3.23 -9.27
C ARG A 85 -5.56 -4.56 -8.73
N LEU A 86 -4.73 -5.29 -8.01
CA LEU A 86 -5.10 -6.57 -7.40
C LEU A 86 -6.23 -6.42 -6.40
N ALA A 87 -6.19 -5.41 -5.54
CA ALA A 87 -7.24 -5.14 -4.57
C ALA A 87 -8.59 -4.78 -5.25
N ILE A 88 -8.56 -3.98 -6.31
CA ILE A 88 -9.76 -3.68 -7.11
C ILE A 88 -10.33 -4.95 -7.74
N ASP A 89 -9.48 -5.81 -8.30
CA ASP A 89 -9.91 -7.06 -8.93
C ASP A 89 -10.47 -8.04 -7.90
N LEU A 90 -9.88 -8.12 -6.71
CA LEU A 90 -10.39 -8.90 -5.58
C LEU A 90 -11.77 -8.40 -5.17
N SER A 91 -11.93 -7.11 -4.90
CA SER A 91 -13.22 -6.52 -4.53
C SER A 91 -14.32 -6.81 -5.58
N ARG A 92 -13.99 -6.71 -6.87
CA ARG A 92 -14.92 -7.02 -7.96
C ARG A 92 -15.31 -8.51 -8.02
N ARG A 93 -14.39 -9.42 -7.62
CA ARG A 93 -14.70 -10.86 -7.53
C ARG A 93 -15.64 -11.14 -6.38
N ASP A 94 -15.39 -10.54 -5.21
CA ASP A 94 -16.22 -10.71 -4.02
C ASP A 94 -17.63 -10.15 -4.23
N ASP A 95 -17.75 -8.97 -4.82
CA ASP A 95 -19.06 -8.38 -5.12
C ASP A 95 -19.85 -9.24 -6.12
N ARG A 96 -19.19 -9.88 -7.09
CA ARG A 96 -19.84 -10.82 -8.01
C ARG A 96 -20.25 -12.12 -7.31
N ARG A 97 -19.43 -12.61 -6.36
CA ARG A 97 -19.73 -13.79 -5.56
C ARG A 97 -20.94 -13.52 -4.66
N LYS A 98 -20.95 -12.43 -3.90
CA LYS A 98 -22.07 -12.04 -3.05
C LYS A 98 -23.38 -11.92 -3.83
N ARG A 99 -23.38 -11.25 -4.98
CA ARG A 99 -24.58 -11.15 -5.84
C ARG A 99 -25.11 -12.49 -6.34
N ARG A 100 -24.25 -13.50 -6.51
CA ARG A 100 -24.67 -14.86 -6.87
C ARG A 100 -25.26 -15.60 -5.67
N GLU A 101 -24.64 -15.44 -4.49
CA GLU A 101 -25.09 -16.02 -3.22
C GLU A 101 -26.44 -15.42 -2.81
N ASP A 102 -26.62 -14.11 -2.90
CA ASP A 102 -27.88 -13.41 -2.63
C ASP A 102 -29.02 -13.90 -3.54
N ASN A 103 -28.73 -14.22 -4.82
CA ASN A 103 -29.70 -14.77 -5.76
C ASN A 103 -30.07 -16.25 -5.48
N VAL A 104 -29.29 -16.97 -4.66
CA VAL A 104 -29.50 -18.37 -4.29
C VAL A 104 -30.10 -18.51 -2.89
N GLY A 105 -30.29 -17.40 -2.14
CA GLY A 105 -30.98 -17.40 -0.85
C GLY A 105 -30.19 -18.03 0.30
N THR A 106 -28.89 -18.03 0.24
CA THR A 106 -28.02 -18.51 1.33
C THR A 106 -27.56 -17.30 2.17
N GLU A 107 -28.07 -17.20 3.39
CA GLU A 107 -27.57 -16.26 4.40
C GLU A 107 -26.11 -16.64 4.71
N THR A 108 -25.17 -15.88 4.20
CA THR A 108 -23.76 -16.01 4.56
C THR A 108 -23.44 -14.97 5.62
N GLY A 109 -22.91 -15.46 6.73
CA GLY A 109 -22.60 -14.75 7.94
C GLY A 109 -21.79 -13.48 7.74
N GLU A 110 -22.02 -12.58 8.66
CA GLU A 110 -21.25 -11.34 8.87
C GLU A 110 -19.77 -11.66 8.92
N ALA A 111 -19.01 -11.02 8.05
CA ALA A 111 -17.57 -11.04 8.12
C ALA A 111 -17.17 -10.44 9.49
N GLN A 112 -16.74 -11.29 10.40
CA GLN A 112 -16.18 -10.87 11.69
C GLN A 112 -15.01 -9.92 11.39
N GLN A 113 -15.10 -8.71 11.90
CA GLN A 113 -13.95 -7.82 12.02
C GLN A 113 -13.00 -8.47 13.01
N GLU A 114 -12.03 -9.23 12.51
CA GLU A 114 -10.98 -9.75 13.35
C GLU A 114 -10.17 -8.59 13.92
N ALA A 115 -9.88 -8.70 15.23
CA ALA A 115 -9.10 -7.74 15.95
C ALA A 115 -7.74 -7.55 15.28
N PHE A 116 -7.46 -6.31 14.95
CA PHE A 116 -6.27 -5.85 14.29
C PHE A 116 -5.03 -6.10 15.18
N HIS A 117 -4.06 -6.85 14.67
CA HIS A 117 -2.73 -6.94 15.28
C HIS A 117 -1.73 -6.11 14.45
N PRO A 118 -1.02 -5.15 15.06
CA PRO A 118 -0.03 -4.35 14.36
C PRO A 118 1.13 -5.20 13.84
N TRP A 119 1.56 -4.93 12.62
CA TRP A 119 2.69 -5.63 11.98
C TRP A 119 4.05 -5.11 12.42
N PHE A 120 4.07 -4.08 13.22
CA PHE A 120 5.29 -3.55 13.79
C PHE A 120 5.35 -3.99 15.22
N GLU A 121 6.10 -5.06 15.51
CA GLU A 121 6.60 -5.32 16.84
C GLU A 121 7.54 -4.17 17.22
N SER A 122 6.99 -3.13 17.80
CA SER A 122 7.76 -2.16 18.55
C SER A 122 7.18 -2.10 19.95
N ASP A 123 8.01 -2.46 20.87
CA ASP A 123 7.81 -2.48 22.32
C ASP A 123 7.56 -1.05 22.85
N SER A 124 6.39 -0.46 22.57
CA SER A 124 6.08 0.84 23.20
C SER A 124 4.60 1.20 23.11
N SER A 125 4.17 2.06 24.05
CA SER A 125 2.88 2.73 24.17
C SER A 125 2.35 3.45 22.91
N ASP A 126 3.07 3.39 21.81
CA ASP A 126 2.71 3.93 20.49
C ASP A 126 1.78 3.00 19.68
N ASP A 127 1.62 1.73 20.09
CA ASP A 127 0.85 0.75 19.30
C ASP A 127 -0.64 1.11 19.30
N GLU A 128 -1.21 1.50 20.40
CA GLU A 128 -2.62 1.91 20.49
C GLU A 128 -2.89 3.15 19.62
N THR A 129 -1.97 4.10 19.60
CA THR A 129 -2.08 5.31 18.77
C THR A 129 -1.97 4.98 17.28
N ARG A 130 -1.14 4.01 16.92
CA ARG A 130 -1.00 3.52 15.54
C ARG A 130 -2.25 2.83 15.06
N ASP A 131 -2.81 1.92 15.86
CA ASP A 131 -4.03 1.17 15.55
C ASP A 131 -5.20 2.13 15.34
N GLN A 132 -5.34 3.11 16.21
CA GLN A 132 -6.35 4.16 16.07
C GLN A 132 -6.15 4.97 14.78
N LEU A 133 -4.92 5.33 14.44
CA LEU A 133 -4.63 6.07 13.21
C LEU A 133 -4.93 5.23 11.97
N GLU A 134 -4.54 3.96 11.95
CA GLU A 134 -4.81 3.05 10.84
C GLU A 134 -6.31 2.83 10.66
N GLU A 135 -7.06 2.64 11.73
CA GLU A 135 -8.51 2.54 11.70
C GLU A 135 -9.16 3.84 11.16
N LYS A 136 -8.67 5.01 11.58
CA LYS A 136 -9.17 6.30 11.07
C LYS A 136 -8.83 6.50 9.59
N LEU A 137 -7.65 6.06 9.15
CA LEU A 137 -7.29 6.06 7.73
C LEU A 137 -8.22 5.14 6.93
N LYS A 138 -8.59 3.97 7.49
CA LYS A 138 -9.48 3.00 6.84
C LYS A 138 -10.91 3.53 6.71
N GLN A 139 -11.36 4.38 7.65
CA GLN A 139 -12.66 5.06 7.57
C GLN A 139 -12.71 6.18 6.52
N LEU A 140 -11.56 6.66 6.05
CA LEU A 140 -11.52 7.64 4.98
C LEU A 140 -11.91 7.01 3.63
N PRO A 141 -12.54 7.79 2.72
CA PRO A 141 -12.66 7.37 1.33
C PRO A 141 -11.30 6.99 0.75
N ALA A 142 -11.20 5.85 0.05
CA ALA A 142 -9.96 5.30 -0.50
C ALA A 142 -9.14 6.34 -1.30
N LYS A 143 -9.82 7.22 -2.07
CA LYS A 143 -9.16 8.31 -2.81
C LYS A 143 -8.34 9.29 -1.96
N PHE A 144 -8.59 9.35 -0.65
CA PHE A 144 -7.85 10.21 0.29
C PHE A 144 -6.79 9.40 1.03
N SER A 145 -7.13 8.22 1.56
CA SER A 145 -6.16 7.38 2.28
C SER A 145 -5.00 6.94 1.37
N GLU A 146 -5.25 6.59 0.10
CA GLU A 146 -4.21 6.27 -0.89
C GLU A 146 -3.15 7.37 -0.98
N VAL A 147 -3.57 8.62 -1.14
CA VAL A 147 -2.66 9.76 -1.30
C VAL A 147 -1.91 10.07 0.00
N ILE A 148 -2.61 9.99 1.15
CA ILE A 148 -1.98 10.23 2.46
C ILE A 148 -0.88 9.21 2.72
N ILE A 149 -1.14 7.92 2.49
CA ILE A 149 -0.17 6.85 2.75
C ILE A 149 1.04 6.98 1.84
N MET A 150 0.83 7.17 0.55
CA MET A 150 1.94 7.35 -0.38
C MET A 150 2.75 8.61 -0.09
N LYS A 151 2.11 9.70 0.39
CA LYS A 151 2.82 10.95 0.70
C LYS A 151 3.61 10.88 1.99
N ILE A 152 3.04 10.32 3.06
CA ILE A 152 3.64 10.32 4.40
C ILE A 152 4.60 9.14 4.57
N TRP A 153 4.13 7.93 4.32
CA TRP A 153 4.94 6.71 4.53
C TRP A 153 5.70 6.28 3.28
N GLY A 154 5.13 6.50 2.10
CA GLY A 154 5.79 6.21 0.83
C GLY A 154 6.79 7.27 0.39
N GLU A 155 6.78 8.45 1.03
CA GLU A 155 7.65 9.61 0.71
C GLU A 155 7.56 10.06 -0.76
N ARG A 156 6.42 9.73 -1.42
CA ARG A 156 6.22 10.08 -2.83
C ARG A 156 5.90 11.55 -3.02
N THR A 157 6.37 12.10 -4.11
CA THR A 157 5.96 13.43 -4.58
C THR A 157 4.53 13.39 -5.12
N PHE A 158 3.82 14.52 -5.18
CA PHE A 158 2.48 14.56 -5.77
C PHE A 158 2.48 14.23 -7.27
N ALA A 159 3.59 14.45 -7.96
CA ALA A 159 3.76 14.05 -9.35
C ALA A 159 3.77 12.52 -9.47
N GLU A 160 4.62 11.82 -8.72
CA GLU A 160 4.68 10.35 -8.68
C GLU A 160 3.34 9.73 -8.24
N ILE A 161 2.69 10.31 -7.21
CA ILE A 161 1.36 9.86 -6.78
C ILE A 161 0.34 10.02 -7.92
N GLY A 162 0.44 11.12 -8.65
CA GLY A 162 -0.39 11.37 -9.83
C GLY A 162 -0.22 10.29 -10.90
N GLU A 163 1.01 9.91 -11.20
CA GLU A 163 1.35 8.84 -12.15
C GLU A 163 0.83 7.48 -11.66
N ILE A 164 1.07 7.11 -10.40
CA ILE A 164 0.61 5.84 -9.80
C ILE A 164 -0.91 5.71 -9.84
N LEU A 165 -1.62 6.80 -9.52
CA LEU A 165 -3.09 6.80 -9.43
C LEU A 165 -3.80 7.16 -10.74
N GLY A 166 -3.07 7.60 -11.76
CA GLY A 166 -3.64 8.07 -13.03
C GLY A 166 -4.43 9.38 -12.88
N ILE A 167 -3.94 10.32 -12.05
CA ILE A 167 -4.55 11.61 -11.78
C ILE A 167 -3.53 12.75 -11.94
N SER A 168 -3.98 13.99 -12.07
CA SER A 168 -3.05 15.13 -12.10
C SER A 168 -2.37 15.35 -10.75
N GLN A 169 -1.16 15.92 -10.76
CA GLN A 169 -0.44 16.35 -9.55
C GLN A 169 -1.30 17.26 -8.67
N ASN A 170 -2.04 18.19 -9.26
CA ASN A 170 -2.93 19.11 -8.53
C ASN A 170 -4.09 18.36 -7.88
N THR A 171 -4.61 17.32 -8.53
CA THR A 171 -5.65 16.46 -7.95
C THR A 171 -5.09 15.67 -6.77
N ALA A 172 -3.87 15.13 -6.87
CA ALA A 172 -3.20 14.45 -5.77
C ALA A 172 -3.00 15.40 -4.56
N ALA A 173 -2.49 16.62 -4.79
CA ALA A 173 -2.31 17.62 -3.74
C ALA A 173 -3.64 18.02 -3.08
N SER A 174 -4.70 18.18 -3.86
CA SER A 174 -6.04 18.52 -3.34
C SER A 174 -6.61 17.37 -2.51
N ARG A 175 -6.48 16.11 -2.97
CA ARG A 175 -6.91 14.93 -2.23
C ARG A 175 -6.15 14.78 -0.91
N TYR A 176 -4.85 15.05 -0.90
CA TYR A 176 -4.03 15.07 0.32
C TYR A 176 -4.57 16.07 1.34
N ARG A 177 -4.78 17.33 0.92
CA ARG A 177 -5.30 18.39 1.80
C ARG A 177 -6.66 18.02 2.39
N TYR A 178 -7.63 17.65 1.55
CA TYR A 178 -8.96 17.27 2.01
C TYR A 178 -8.96 16.00 2.87
N GLY A 179 -8.08 15.06 2.56
CA GLY A 179 -7.88 13.86 3.37
C GLY A 179 -7.35 14.17 4.77
N LEU A 180 -6.36 15.07 4.89
CA LEU A 180 -5.85 15.52 6.18
C LEU A 180 -6.91 16.28 6.98
N GLU A 181 -7.69 17.14 6.36
CA GLU A 181 -8.80 17.84 7.02
C GLU A 181 -9.85 16.85 7.57
N ALA A 182 -10.21 15.82 6.80
CA ALA A 182 -11.14 14.79 7.22
C ALA A 182 -10.57 13.95 8.37
N LEU A 183 -9.30 13.57 8.29
CA LEU A 183 -8.60 12.83 9.34
C LEU A 183 -8.53 13.63 10.65
N GLN A 184 -8.16 14.91 10.56
CA GLN A 184 -8.10 15.79 11.71
C GLN A 184 -9.47 15.96 12.39
N LYS A 185 -10.56 16.09 11.63
CA LYS A 185 -11.93 16.14 12.18
C LYS A 185 -12.29 14.83 12.90
N SER A 186 -11.91 13.69 12.33
CA SER A 186 -12.15 12.37 12.91
C SER A 186 -11.39 12.20 14.24
N LEU A 187 -10.12 12.57 14.29
CA LEU A 187 -9.28 12.52 15.50
C LEU A 187 -9.72 13.54 16.56
N GLY A 188 -10.06 14.76 16.16
CA GLY A 188 -10.57 15.80 17.07
C GLY A 188 -11.93 15.45 17.70
N GLY A 189 -12.75 14.67 17.00
CA GLY A 189 -14.00 14.13 17.54
C GLY A 189 -13.76 13.03 18.58
N ALA A 190 -12.73 12.19 18.42
CA ALA A 190 -12.32 11.16 19.37
C ALA A 190 -11.77 11.79 20.66
N ARG A 191 -10.93 12.82 20.55
CA ARG A 191 -10.38 13.55 21.70
C ARG A 191 -11.46 14.17 22.59
N ARG A 192 -12.56 14.68 21.99
CA ARG A 192 -13.69 15.26 22.76
C ARG A 192 -14.56 14.20 23.45
N ARG A 193 -14.52 12.95 23.01
CA ARG A 193 -15.24 11.80 23.59
C ARG A 193 -14.45 11.04 24.63
N GLY A 194 -13.19 11.40 24.90
CA GLY A 194 -12.33 10.72 25.85
C GLY A 194 -11.74 9.38 25.36
N ASP A 195 -11.88 9.09 24.06
CA ASP A 195 -11.40 7.84 23.45
C ASP A 195 -9.88 7.86 23.16
N LEU A 196 -9.21 8.97 23.45
CA LEU A 196 -7.76 9.15 23.28
C LEU A 196 -7.17 9.58 24.63
N SER A 197 -6.59 8.64 25.36
CA SER A 197 -5.67 8.93 26.48
C SER A 197 -4.30 9.33 25.91
N ILE A 198 -3.79 10.48 26.34
CA ILE A 198 -2.40 10.91 26.11
C ILE A 198 -1.60 10.57 27.35
#